data_ef85601867ee3b1c7b1a730e239a82bf
#
_entry.id   ef85601867ee3b1c7b1a730e239a82bf
#
_cell.length_a   1.000
_cell.length_b   1.000
_cell.length_c   1.000
_cell.angle_alpha   90.00
_cell.angle_beta   90.00
_cell.angle_gamma   90.00
#
_symmetry.space_group_name_H-M   'P 1'
#
loop_
_entity.id
_entity.type
_entity.pdbx_description
1 polymer ?
#
loop_
_entity_poly.entity_id
_entity_poly.type
_entity_poly.pdbx_seq_one_letter_code
_entity_poly.pdbx_strand_id
1 'polypeptide(L)'
;LHKEYRRQRQMCIRDRVYWLRDRRYIMNLIVVPVAGVLTVLPLLVAGVPLEIAALVPVPVMALFFGWLPHNDVAYDSTALWTHVASGVRGIPDRLGRLVPVILVAVPVLAIAVPLTLLWIDDWRPLLPLTGLGASLLLSALGFSSIVSVIAPYAVSRPGDSPFQQPQRPTSRGAYGPAAAFLGAIVVSVPTIWLLVLTMLEGSQFAPATFWAGLATGIAVFAIGVGVGGRLSLI
;
A
#
# COMPACT_ATOMS: atom_id res chain seq x y z
N LEU A 1 -13.85 -24.22 -16.32
CA LEU A 1 -13.21 -22.97 -16.80
C LEU A 1 -14.19 -21.78 -16.87
N HIS A 2 -15.35 -21.87 -17.59
CA HIS A 2 -16.29 -20.74 -17.72
C HIS A 2 -17.02 -20.36 -16.42
N LYS A 3 -17.43 -21.32 -15.59
CA LYS A 3 -18.10 -21.05 -14.31
C LYS A 3 -17.12 -20.45 -13.29
N GLU A 4 -15.88 -20.91 -13.29
CA GLU A 4 -14.80 -20.44 -12.41
C GLU A 4 -14.41 -18.98 -12.74
N TYR A 5 -14.27 -18.67 -14.03
CA TYR A 5 -14.01 -17.31 -14.50
C TYR A 5 -15.13 -16.33 -14.14
N ARG A 6 -16.40 -16.74 -14.26
CA ARG A 6 -17.56 -15.92 -13.86
C ARG A 6 -17.56 -15.64 -12.35
N ARG A 7 -17.25 -16.62 -11.49
CA ARG A 7 -17.18 -16.46 -10.05
C ARG A 7 -16.06 -15.50 -9.64
N GLN A 8 -14.87 -15.65 -10.19
CA GLN A 8 -13.75 -14.73 -9.96
C GLN A 8 -14.09 -13.29 -10.36
N ARG A 9 -14.71 -13.11 -11.52
CA ARG A 9 -15.16 -11.78 -11.98
C ARG A 9 -16.18 -11.15 -11.04
N GLN A 10 -17.13 -11.91 -10.52
CA GLN A 10 -18.14 -11.42 -9.58
C GLN A 10 -17.50 -11.00 -8.25
N MET A 11 -16.50 -11.72 -7.76
CA MET A 11 -15.76 -11.34 -6.54
C MET A 11 -14.97 -10.05 -6.72
N CYS A 12 -14.23 -9.90 -7.79
CA CYS A 12 -13.52 -8.66 -8.08
C CYS A 12 -14.46 -7.45 -8.21
N ILE A 13 -15.67 -7.63 -8.78
CA ILE A 13 -16.68 -6.58 -8.85
C ILE A 13 -17.20 -6.24 -7.46
N ARG A 14 -17.45 -7.25 -6.62
CA ARG A 14 -17.91 -7.07 -5.24
C ARG A 14 -16.89 -6.30 -4.41
N ASP A 15 -15.61 -6.66 -4.48
CA ASP A 15 -14.54 -6.01 -3.72
C ASP A 15 -14.42 -4.53 -4.11
N ARG A 16 -14.54 -4.20 -5.41
CA ARG A 16 -14.61 -2.80 -5.87
C ARG A 16 -15.80 -2.05 -5.29
N VAL A 17 -16.97 -2.69 -5.21
CA VAL A 17 -18.17 -2.07 -4.63
C VAL A 17 -18.01 -1.82 -3.14
N TYR A 18 -17.38 -2.73 -2.41
CA TYR A 18 -17.07 -2.52 -0.99
C TYR A 18 -16.16 -1.31 -0.78
N TRP A 19 -15.07 -1.19 -1.52
CA TRP A 19 -14.14 -0.07 -1.42
C TRP A 19 -14.79 1.29 -1.69
N LEU A 20 -15.82 1.34 -2.54
CA LEU A 20 -16.54 2.57 -2.88
C LEU A 20 -17.74 2.86 -1.98
N ARG A 21 -18.27 1.88 -1.25
CA ARG A 21 -19.50 2.02 -0.44
C ARG A 21 -19.30 1.81 1.06
N ASP A 22 -18.28 1.08 1.47
CA ASP A 22 -17.99 0.88 2.89
C ASP A 22 -17.22 2.08 3.44
N ARG A 23 -17.82 2.75 4.42
CA ARG A 23 -17.25 3.95 5.07
C ARG A 23 -15.85 3.70 5.65
N ARG A 24 -15.53 2.48 6.07
CA ARG A 24 -14.24 2.11 6.62
C ARG A 24 -13.12 2.27 5.58
N TYR A 25 -13.37 1.84 4.35
CA TYR A 25 -12.41 1.99 3.25
C TYR A 25 -12.33 3.43 2.75
N ILE A 26 -13.48 4.10 2.59
CA ILE A 26 -13.53 5.50 2.12
C ILE A 26 -12.74 6.41 3.06
N MET A 27 -12.91 6.23 4.39
CA MET A 27 -12.16 7.02 5.37
C MET A 27 -10.66 6.82 5.24
N ASN A 28 -10.20 5.57 5.07
CA ASN A 28 -8.78 5.29 4.88
C ASN A 28 -8.22 5.93 3.60
N LEU A 29 -8.99 5.92 2.50
CA LEU A 29 -8.60 6.55 1.24
C LEU A 29 -8.43 8.07 1.35
N ILE A 30 -9.23 8.73 2.20
CA ILE A 30 -9.14 10.18 2.44
C ILE A 30 -8.03 10.49 3.44
N VAL A 31 -7.92 9.71 4.52
CA VAL A 31 -6.95 9.94 5.60
C VAL A 31 -5.52 9.83 5.09
N VAL A 32 -5.21 8.88 4.18
CA VAL A 32 -3.83 8.69 3.70
C VAL A 32 -3.27 9.92 2.98
N PRO A 33 -3.94 10.53 1.98
CA PRO A 33 -3.43 11.76 1.37
C PRO A 33 -3.31 12.92 2.35
N VAL A 34 -4.31 13.10 3.21
CA VAL A 34 -4.31 14.19 4.22
C VAL A 34 -3.16 14.00 5.19
N ALA A 35 -3.00 12.82 5.77
CA ALA A 35 -1.90 12.51 6.68
C ALA A 35 -0.54 12.68 5.99
N GLY A 36 -0.43 12.24 4.73
CA GLY A 36 0.79 12.42 3.94
C GLY A 36 1.18 13.89 3.82
N VAL A 37 0.26 14.76 3.44
CA VAL A 37 0.52 16.20 3.34
C VAL A 37 0.85 16.82 4.72
N LEU A 38 0.16 16.39 5.76
CA LEU A 38 0.40 16.88 7.12
C LEU A 38 1.80 16.55 7.66
N THR A 39 2.51 15.55 7.08
CA THR A 39 3.90 15.25 7.47
C THR A 39 4.87 16.41 7.21
N VAL A 40 4.54 17.34 6.33
CA VAL A 40 5.36 18.52 6.04
C VAL A 40 5.46 19.44 7.28
N LEU A 41 4.38 19.60 8.04
CA LEU A 41 4.31 20.55 9.15
C LEU A 41 5.37 20.29 10.23
N PRO A 42 5.49 19.08 10.82
CA PRO A 42 6.50 18.82 11.83
C PRO A 42 7.94 18.94 11.27
N LEU A 43 8.16 18.66 9.99
CA LEU A 43 9.46 18.82 9.36
C LEU A 43 9.86 20.31 9.25
N LEU A 44 8.93 21.17 8.87
CA LEU A 44 9.17 22.60 8.81
C LEU A 44 9.42 23.17 10.22
N VAL A 45 8.65 22.72 11.23
CA VAL A 45 8.88 23.11 12.63
C VAL A 45 10.26 22.66 13.12
N ALA A 46 10.75 21.50 12.65
CA ALA A 46 12.08 20.99 12.95
C ALA A 46 13.20 21.72 12.18
N GLY A 47 12.87 22.70 11.32
CA GLY A 47 13.84 23.47 10.54
C GLY A 47 14.31 22.78 9.25
N VAL A 48 13.61 21.74 8.78
CA VAL A 48 13.93 21.09 7.50
C VAL A 48 13.55 22.05 6.37
N PRO A 49 14.45 22.30 5.40
CA PRO A 49 14.14 23.13 4.23
C PRO A 49 12.90 22.64 3.49
N LEU A 50 12.11 23.59 2.97
CA LEU A 50 10.83 23.27 2.31
C LEU A 50 11.03 22.31 1.12
N GLU A 51 12.10 22.47 0.36
CA GLU A 51 12.43 21.65 -0.81
C GLU A 51 12.60 20.16 -0.44
N ILE A 52 13.11 19.88 0.77
CA ILE A 52 13.27 18.51 1.29
C ILE A 52 11.97 18.03 1.94
N ALA A 53 11.36 18.88 2.75
CA ALA A 53 10.13 18.54 3.47
C ALA A 53 8.97 18.20 2.49
N ALA A 54 8.89 18.91 1.37
CA ALA A 54 7.87 18.70 0.35
C ALA A 54 8.00 17.36 -0.39
N LEU A 55 9.16 16.72 -0.40
CA LEU A 55 9.34 15.40 -1.02
C LEU A 55 8.80 14.26 -0.17
N VAL A 56 8.58 14.46 1.13
CA VAL A 56 8.20 13.40 2.08
C VAL A 56 6.74 12.90 1.93
N PRO A 57 5.74 13.73 1.60
CA PRO A 57 4.37 13.28 1.42
C PRO A 57 4.18 12.11 0.47
N VAL A 58 4.84 12.13 -0.69
CA VAL A 58 4.69 11.11 -1.74
C VAL A 58 5.13 9.72 -1.25
N PRO A 59 6.35 9.51 -0.71
CA PRO A 59 6.76 8.24 -0.13
C PRO A 59 5.86 7.78 1.01
N VAL A 60 5.42 8.70 1.87
CA VAL A 60 4.51 8.40 2.99
C VAL A 60 3.17 7.91 2.48
N MET A 61 2.54 8.62 1.53
CA MET A 61 1.29 8.18 0.92
C MET A 61 1.45 6.81 0.24
N ALA A 62 2.52 6.60 -0.52
CA ALA A 62 2.80 5.34 -1.20
C ALA A 62 2.89 4.16 -0.22
N LEU A 63 3.63 4.34 0.87
CA LEU A 63 3.78 3.35 1.94
C LEU A 63 2.43 3.03 2.60
N PHE A 64 1.67 4.04 2.99
CA PHE A 64 0.38 3.83 3.66
C PHE A 64 -0.67 3.23 2.73
N PHE A 65 -0.76 3.64 1.47
CA PHE A 65 -1.65 2.99 0.51
C PHE A 65 -1.31 1.50 0.35
N GLY A 66 -0.04 1.16 0.21
CA GLY A 66 0.38 -0.23 0.12
C GLY A 66 0.13 -1.04 1.40
N TRP A 67 0.16 -0.36 2.54
CA TRP A 67 -0.08 -0.97 3.85
C TRP A 67 -1.57 -1.18 4.16
N LEU A 68 -2.50 -0.40 3.58
CA LEU A 68 -3.94 -0.50 3.85
C LEU A 68 -4.50 -1.93 3.84
N PRO A 69 -4.17 -2.82 2.89
CA PRO A 69 -4.75 -4.17 2.83
C PRO A 69 -4.09 -5.20 3.76
N HIS A 70 -3.23 -4.79 4.71
CA HIS A 70 -2.52 -5.73 5.60
C HIS A 70 -3.43 -6.61 6.47
N ASN A 71 -4.70 -6.26 6.62
CA ASN A 71 -5.70 -7.03 7.38
C ASN A 71 -6.98 -7.27 6.57
N ASP A 72 -6.91 -7.25 5.26
CA ASP A 72 -8.05 -7.27 4.36
C ASP A 72 -8.93 -8.52 4.50
N VAL A 73 -8.34 -9.67 4.82
CA VAL A 73 -9.08 -10.93 5.07
C VAL A 73 -10.05 -10.78 6.25
N ALA A 74 -9.67 -10.06 7.30
CA ALA A 74 -10.53 -9.87 8.47
C ALA A 74 -11.76 -8.98 8.18
N TYR A 75 -11.67 -8.09 7.19
CA TYR A 75 -12.80 -7.25 6.77
C TYR A 75 -13.92 -8.04 6.09
N ASP A 76 -13.65 -9.22 5.54
CA ASP A 76 -14.68 -10.10 4.99
C ASP A 76 -15.60 -10.69 6.05
N SER A 77 -15.15 -10.78 7.30
CA SER A 77 -15.96 -11.30 8.42
C SER A 77 -16.67 -12.62 8.04
N THR A 78 -18.01 -12.68 8.12
CA THR A 78 -18.81 -13.86 7.75
C THR A 78 -18.80 -14.16 6.25
N ALA A 79 -18.46 -13.20 5.38
CA ALA A 79 -18.38 -13.41 3.94
C ALA A 79 -17.18 -14.28 3.52
N LEU A 80 -16.18 -14.49 4.40
CA LEU A 80 -15.06 -15.39 4.16
C LEU A 80 -15.51 -16.81 3.77
N TRP A 81 -16.63 -17.30 4.34
CA TRP A 81 -17.20 -18.60 3.98
C TRP A 81 -17.61 -18.70 2.51
N THR A 82 -18.02 -17.60 1.89
CA THR A 82 -18.36 -17.61 0.47
C THR A 82 -17.13 -17.80 -0.43
N HIS A 83 -15.96 -17.29 -0.01
CA HIS A 83 -14.70 -17.52 -0.70
C HIS A 83 -14.25 -18.98 -0.58
N VAL A 84 -14.28 -19.54 0.63
CA VAL A 84 -13.95 -20.94 0.89
C VAL A 84 -14.89 -21.87 0.12
N ALA A 85 -16.21 -21.67 0.21
CA ALA A 85 -17.19 -22.48 -0.48
C ALA A 85 -17.15 -22.39 -2.00
N SER A 86 -16.63 -21.29 -2.56
CA SER A 86 -16.52 -21.09 -4.02
C SER A 86 -15.25 -21.70 -4.63
N GLY A 87 -14.30 -22.17 -3.81
CA GLY A 87 -13.04 -22.76 -4.28
C GLY A 87 -12.17 -21.80 -5.11
N VAL A 88 -12.16 -20.50 -4.77
CA VAL A 88 -11.36 -19.50 -5.49
C VAL A 88 -9.88 -19.78 -5.26
N ARG A 89 -9.09 -19.72 -6.35
CA ARG A 89 -7.64 -19.84 -6.26
C ARG A 89 -7.04 -18.65 -5.50
N GLY A 90 -6.07 -18.91 -4.62
CA GLY A 90 -5.53 -17.90 -3.72
C GLY A 90 -4.84 -16.71 -4.42
N ILE A 91 -4.05 -16.94 -5.49
CA ILE A 91 -3.37 -15.83 -6.20
C ILE A 91 -4.38 -14.86 -6.84
N PRO A 92 -5.40 -15.30 -7.62
CA PRO A 92 -6.44 -14.41 -8.11
C PRO A 92 -7.23 -13.70 -7.01
N ASP A 93 -7.47 -14.34 -5.86
CA ASP A 93 -8.11 -13.70 -4.71
C ASP A 93 -7.24 -12.55 -4.18
N ARG A 94 -5.93 -12.81 -3.96
CA ARG A 94 -5.00 -11.76 -3.52
C ARG A 94 -4.96 -10.57 -4.48
N LEU A 95 -4.80 -10.84 -5.79
CA LEU A 95 -4.79 -9.78 -6.80
C LEU A 95 -6.11 -8.98 -6.80
N GLY A 96 -7.26 -9.67 -6.72
CA GLY A 96 -8.57 -9.03 -6.68
C GLY A 96 -8.71 -8.02 -5.53
N ARG A 97 -8.18 -8.35 -4.36
CA ARG A 97 -8.18 -7.49 -3.16
C ARG A 97 -7.27 -6.28 -3.27
N LEU A 98 -6.15 -6.40 -3.97
CA LEU A 98 -5.16 -5.32 -4.12
C LEU A 98 -5.54 -4.32 -5.23
N VAL A 99 -6.32 -4.75 -6.22
CA VAL A 99 -6.74 -3.90 -7.36
C VAL A 99 -7.43 -2.60 -6.93
N PRO A 100 -8.39 -2.57 -6.00
CA PRO A 100 -9.04 -1.33 -5.58
C PRO A 100 -8.05 -0.31 -5.01
N VAL A 101 -7.09 -0.76 -4.20
CA VAL A 101 -6.04 0.11 -3.63
C VAL A 101 -5.19 0.71 -4.75
N ILE A 102 -4.75 -0.12 -5.70
CA ILE A 102 -3.91 0.31 -6.82
C ILE A 102 -4.67 1.35 -7.68
N LEU A 103 -5.97 1.11 -7.95
CA LEU A 103 -6.81 2.02 -8.73
C LEU A 103 -6.96 3.41 -8.09
N VAL A 104 -6.78 3.53 -6.78
CA VAL A 104 -6.81 4.82 -6.08
C VAL A 104 -5.39 5.36 -5.87
N ALA A 105 -4.47 4.54 -5.39
CA ALA A 105 -3.11 4.95 -5.06
C ALA A 105 -2.35 5.49 -6.29
N VAL A 106 -2.45 4.80 -7.44
CA VAL A 106 -1.71 5.20 -8.65
C VAL A 106 -2.15 6.57 -9.16
N PRO A 107 -3.45 6.90 -9.36
CA PRO A 107 -3.85 8.25 -9.72
C PRO A 107 -3.47 9.31 -8.69
N VAL A 108 -3.64 9.03 -7.39
CA VAL A 108 -3.26 9.98 -6.34
C VAL A 108 -1.76 10.30 -6.40
N LEU A 109 -0.91 9.28 -6.50
CA LEU A 109 0.54 9.48 -6.58
C LEU A 109 0.95 10.12 -7.91
N ALA A 110 0.29 9.78 -9.03
CA ALA A 110 0.54 10.38 -10.34
C ALA A 110 0.19 11.88 -10.37
N ILE A 111 -0.70 12.34 -9.50
CA ILE A 111 -1.01 13.76 -9.31
C ILE A 111 -0.08 14.38 -8.26
N ALA A 112 0.17 13.68 -7.14
CA ALA A 112 0.97 14.19 -6.04
C ALA A 112 2.42 14.47 -6.45
N VAL A 113 3.04 13.58 -7.26
CA VAL A 113 4.42 13.77 -7.73
C VAL A 113 4.58 15.08 -8.48
N PRO A 114 3.88 15.34 -9.61
CA PRO A 114 4.06 16.59 -10.33
C PRO A 114 3.63 17.82 -9.52
N LEU A 115 2.62 17.74 -8.67
CA LEU A 115 2.25 18.85 -7.79
C LEU A 115 3.38 19.22 -6.83
N THR A 116 4.05 18.22 -6.24
CA THR A 116 5.22 18.43 -5.38
C THR A 116 6.34 19.15 -6.15
N LEU A 117 6.67 18.67 -7.36
CA LEU A 117 7.75 19.22 -8.17
C LEU A 117 7.45 20.64 -8.67
N LEU A 118 6.20 20.92 -9.01
CA LEU A 118 5.74 22.28 -9.34
C LEU A 118 5.84 23.21 -8.13
N TRP A 119 5.54 22.71 -6.93
CA TRP A 119 5.60 23.54 -5.71
C TRP A 119 7.02 23.94 -5.33
N ILE A 120 8.01 23.04 -5.51
CA ILE A 120 9.42 23.35 -5.23
C ILE A 120 10.18 23.93 -6.44
N ASP A 121 9.51 24.04 -7.60
CA ASP A 121 10.09 24.50 -8.88
C ASP A 121 11.35 23.70 -9.29
N ASP A 122 11.38 22.40 -8.99
CA ASP A 122 12.49 21.49 -9.29
C ASP A 122 11.99 20.13 -9.81
N TRP A 123 12.36 19.80 -11.04
CA TRP A 123 11.98 18.55 -11.71
C TRP A 123 13.03 17.43 -11.61
N ARG A 124 14.20 17.69 -11.02
CA ARG A 124 15.26 16.68 -10.84
C ARG A 124 14.79 15.48 -10.01
N PRO A 125 13.94 15.62 -8.98
CA PRO A 125 13.44 14.49 -8.19
C PRO A 125 12.39 13.62 -8.89
N LEU A 126 11.93 13.92 -10.11
CA LEU A 126 10.83 13.20 -10.78
C LEU A 126 11.06 11.69 -10.81
N LEU A 127 12.16 11.23 -11.39
CA LEU A 127 12.48 9.82 -11.51
C LEU A 127 12.74 9.17 -10.14
N PRO A 128 13.59 9.75 -9.27
CA PRO A 128 13.85 9.17 -7.94
C PRO A 128 12.61 9.08 -7.07
N LEU A 129 11.78 10.13 -7.04
CA LEU A 129 10.56 10.16 -6.23
C LEU A 129 9.53 9.13 -6.72
N THR A 130 9.38 9.01 -8.04
CA THR A 130 8.51 8.00 -8.65
C THR A 130 9.02 6.58 -8.36
N GLY A 131 10.32 6.34 -8.48
CA GLY A 131 10.95 5.05 -8.17
C GLY A 131 10.78 4.65 -6.71
N LEU A 132 11.01 5.58 -5.78
CA LEU A 132 10.81 5.33 -4.35
C LEU A 132 9.32 5.09 -4.03
N GLY A 133 8.41 5.89 -4.62
CA GLY A 133 6.97 5.69 -4.45
C GLY A 133 6.53 4.31 -4.94
N ALA A 134 7.04 3.87 -6.11
CA ALA A 134 6.75 2.53 -6.63
C ALA A 134 7.31 1.43 -5.73
N SER A 135 8.55 1.58 -5.23
CA SER A 135 9.17 0.63 -4.29
C SER A 135 8.32 0.46 -3.04
N LEU A 136 7.98 1.55 -2.37
CA LEU A 136 7.21 1.54 -1.12
C LEU A 136 5.79 1.01 -1.32
N LEU A 137 5.07 1.50 -2.34
CA LEU A 137 3.70 1.05 -2.62
C LEU A 137 3.65 -0.45 -2.90
N LEU A 138 4.44 -0.92 -3.87
CA LEU A 138 4.38 -2.30 -4.31
C LEU A 138 4.94 -3.27 -3.25
N SER A 139 6.00 -2.89 -2.55
CA SER A 139 6.55 -3.72 -1.45
C SER A 139 5.57 -3.81 -0.30
N ALA A 140 4.93 -2.72 0.09
CA ALA A 140 3.92 -2.74 1.16
C ALA A 140 2.69 -3.56 0.75
N LEU A 141 2.22 -3.50 -0.51
CA LEU A 141 1.17 -4.38 -1.03
C LEU A 141 1.58 -5.85 -0.98
N GLY A 142 2.82 -6.17 -1.33
CA GLY A 142 3.37 -7.53 -1.27
C GLY A 142 3.37 -8.09 0.16
N PHE A 143 3.93 -7.35 1.12
CA PHE A 143 3.91 -7.75 2.52
C PHE A 143 2.50 -7.81 3.09
N SER A 144 1.64 -6.86 2.75
CA SER A 144 0.23 -6.85 3.16
C SER A 144 -0.52 -8.09 2.68
N SER A 145 -0.23 -8.56 1.46
CA SER A 145 -0.81 -9.80 0.91
C SER A 145 -0.45 -11.04 1.74
N ILE A 146 0.76 -11.10 2.31
CA ILE A 146 1.18 -12.20 3.19
C ILE A 146 0.55 -12.04 4.57
N VAL A 147 0.71 -10.86 5.18
CA VAL A 147 0.34 -10.60 6.58
C VAL A 147 -1.17 -10.73 6.79
N SER A 148 -1.99 -10.31 5.83
CA SER A 148 -3.45 -10.44 5.92
C SER A 148 -3.93 -11.89 6.05
N VAL A 149 -3.12 -12.86 5.61
CA VAL A 149 -3.42 -14.29 5.72
C VAL A 149 -2.88 -14.90 7.01
N ILE A 150 -1.62 -14.58 7.35
CA ILE A 150 -0.94 -15.25 8.48
C ILE A 150 -1.21 -14.64 9.85
N ALA A 151 -1.59 -13.35 9.88
CA ALA A 151 -1.79 -12.60 11.11
C ALA A 151 -3.05 -11.72 11.09
N PRO A 152 -4.23 -12.25 10.70
CA PRO A 152 -5.45 -11.47 10.73
C PRO A 152 -5.84 -11.14 12.17
N TYR A 153 -6.35 -9.92 12.38
CA TYR A 153 -6.85 -9.47 13.67
C TYR A 153 -8.25 -8.88 13.56
N ALA A 154 -9.00 -8.90 14.68
CA ALA A 154 -10.37 -8.48 14.71
C ALA A 154 -10.54 -7.01 14.25
N VAL A 155 -11.50 -6.76 13.39
CA VAL A 155 -11.90 -5.44 12.89
C VAL A 155 -13.31 -5.10 13.32
N SER A 156 -13.69 -3.81 13.29
CA SER A 156 -15.05 -3.35 13.52
C SER A 156 -16.03 -4.03 12.52
N ARG A 157 -17.24 -4.35 12.99
CA ARG A 157 -18.24 -4.99 12.15
C ARG A 157 -18.79 -4.04 11.09
N PRO A 158 -19.31 -4.55 9.96
CA PRO A 158 -20.04 -3.72 9.01
C PRO A 158 -21.18 -2.97 9.71
N GLY A 159 -21.19 -1.62 9.58
CA GLY A 159 -22.17 -0.76 10.24
C GLY A 159 -21.70 -0.10 11.53
N ASP A 160 -20.62 -0.59 12.14
CA ASP A 160 -20.01 0.07 13.30
C ASP A 160 -19.28 1.36 12.89
N SER A 161 -18.98 2.22 13.88
CA SER A 161 -18.15 3.40 13.65
C SER A 161 -16.76 2.99 13.15
N PRO A 162 -16.19 3.67 12.13
CA PRO A 162 -14.84 3.39 11.63
C PRO A 162 -13.74 3.52 12.70
N PHE A 163 -14.03 4.28 13.76
CA PHE A 163 -13.10 4.52 14.88
C PHE A 163 -13.31 3.55 16.06
N GLN A 164 -14.30 2.67 15.98
CA GLN A 164 -14.55 1.69 17.03
C GLN A 164 -13.51 0.57 16.94
N GLN A 165 -12.66 0.46 17.96
CA GLN A 165 -11.70 -0.63 18.03
C GLN A 165 -12.35 -1.85 18.65
N PRO A 166 -12.28 -3.03 18.02
CA PRO A 166 -12.72 -4.28 18.62
C PRO A 166 -11.85 -4.60 19.84
N GLN A 167 -12.50 -5.04 20.93
CA GLN A 167 -11.80 -5.36 22.15
C GLN A 167 -10.97 -6.64 21.96
N ARG A 168 -9.64 -6.50 22.16
CA ARG A 168 -8.55 -7.47 22.17
C ARG A 168 -7.93 -7.81 20.82
N PRO A 169 -6.77 -7.19 20.49
CA PRO A 169 -5.84 -7.79 19.55
C PRO A 169 -5.24 -9.05 20.19
N THR A 170 -5.23 -10.16 19.48
CA THR A 170 -4.33 -11.27 19.81
C THR A 170 -2.89 -10.80 19.65
N SER A 171 -1.96 -11.30 20.49
CA SER A 171 -0.55 -10.89 20.39
C SER A 171 0.04 -11.02 18.97
N ARG A 172 -0.39 -12.05 18.21
CA ARG A 172 0.00 -12.24 16.81
C ARG A 172 -0.53 -11.13 15.89
N GLY A 173 -1.74 -10.62 16.13
CA GLY A 173 -2.32 -9.51 15.36
C GLY A 173 -1.59 -8.18 15.52
N ALA A 174 -0.82 -7.98 16.60
CA ALA A 174 -0.07 -6.74 16.83
C ALA A 174 1.20 -6.64 15.97
N TYR A 175 1.88 -7.77 15.71
CA TYR A 175 3.15 -7.76 14.96
C TYR A 175 2.97 -7.74 13.44
N GLY A 176 1.85 -8.28 12.92
CA GLY A 176 1.60 -8.35 11.49
C GLY A 176 1.65 -6.98 10.79
N PRO A 177 0.86 -6.00 11.22
CA PRO A 177 0.88 -4.65 10.65
C PRO A 177 2.25 -3.99 10.66
N ALA A 178 2.97 -4.12 11.78
CA ALA A 178 4.32 -3.59 11.91
C ALA A 178 5.32 -4.30 10.95
N ALA A 179 5.21 -5.61 10.80
CA ALA A 179 6.06 -6.38 9.89
C ALA A 179 5.84 -5.97 8.43
N ALA A 180 4.60 -5.74 7.99
CA ALA A 180 4.29 -5.27 6.65
C ALA A 180 4.85 -3.85 6.40
N PHE A 181 4.65 -2.96 7.37
CA PHE A 181 5.09 -1.57 7.28
C PHE A 181 6.62 -1.46 7.27
N LEU A 182 7.27 -2.02 8.28
CA LEU A 182 8.73 -1.96 8.41
C LEU A 182 9.44 -2.77 7.33
N GLY A 183 8.88 -3.92 6.94
CA GLY A 183 9.42 -4.73 5.85
C GLY A 183 9.48 -3.95 4.54
N ALA A 184 8.43 -3.19 4.20
CA ALA A 184 8.41 -2.36 3.01
C ALA A 184 9.49 -1.25 3.05
N ILE A 185 9.70 -0.64 4.21
CA ILE A 185 10.76 0.37 4.40
C ILE A 185 12.14 -0.28 4.22
N VAL A 186 12.38 -1.40 4.91
CA VAL A 186 13.70 -2.08 4.89
C VAL A 186 14.10 -2.49 3.47
N VAL A 187 13.21 -3.10 2.69
CA VAL A 187 13.54 -3.50 1.31
C VAL A 187 13.68 -2.30 0.37
N SER A 188 13.12 -1.14 0.73
CA SER A 188 13.26 0.12 -0.03
C SER A 188 14.49 0.92 0.36
N VAL A 189 15.27 0.53 1.40
CA VAL A 189 16.48 1.25 1.84
C VAL A 189 17.47 1.51 0.69
N PRO A 190 17.78 0.56 -0.22
CA PRO A 190 18.67 0.85 -1.34
C PRO A 190 18.14 1.98 -2.25
N THR A 191 16.82 2.01 -2.48
CA THR A 191 16.18 3.06 -3.28
C THR A 191 16.20 4.41 -2.56
N ILE A 192 15.97 4.40 -1.24
CA ILE A 192 16.09 5.61 -0.39
C ILE A 192 17.52 6.15 -0.47
N TRP A 193 18.52 5.27 -0.35
CA TRP A 193 19.91 5.66 -0.44
C TRP A 193 20.26 6.29 -1.80
N LEU A 194 19.82 5.68 -2.90
CA LEU A 194 20.02 6.22 -4.24
C LEU A 194 19.32 7.57 -4.44
N LEU A 195 18.13 7.77 -3.84
CA LEU A 195 17.48 9.07 -3.82
C LEU A 195 18.35 10.12 -3.12
N VAL A 196 18.89 9.79 -1.94
CA VAL A 196 19.77 10.67 -1.18
C VAL A 196 21.01 11.02 -2.02
N LEU A 197 21.65 10.05 -2.67
CA LEU A 197 22.77 10.30 -3.59
C LEU A 197 22.37 11.20 -4.75
N THR A 198 21.18 11.03 -5.31
CA THR A 198 20.67 11.91 -6.37
C THR A 198 20.55 13.36 -5.89
N MET A 199 20.16 13.57 -4.62
CA MET A 199 20.03 14.92 -4.06
C MET A 199 21.38 15.55 -3.71
N LEU A 200 22.36 14.75 -3.26
CA LEU A 200 23.66 15.25 -2.79
C LEU A 200 24.71 15.32 -3.90
N GLU A 201 24.77 14.33 -4.78
CA GLU A 201 25.82 14.18 -5.78
C GLU A 201 25.38 14.47 -7.21
N GLY A 202 24.07 14.59 -7.44
CA GLY A 202 23.50 15.01 -8.73
C GLY A 202 22.63 13.97 -9.42
N SER A 203 21.95 14.44 -10.46
CA SER A 203 20.90 13.71 -11.18
C SER A 203 21.36 12.45 -11.93
N GLN A 204 22.66 12.17 -11.98
CA GLN A 204 23.22 10.97 -12.61
C GLN A 204 22.68 9.67 -11.99
N PHE A 205 22.30 9.67 -10.70
CA PHE A 205 21.73 8.53 -10.02
C PHE A 205 20.21 8.40 -10.21
N ALA A 206 19.53 9.39 -10.79
CA ALA A 206 18.08 9.41 -10.94
C ALA A 206 17.52 8.20 -11.71
N PRO A 207 18.08 7.78 -12.87
CA PRO A 207 17.63 6.58 -13.57
C PRO A 207 17.84 5.31 -12.74
N ALA A 208 18.99 5.20 -12.05
CA ALA A 208 19.27 4.04 -11.19
C ALA A 208 18.27 3.95 -10.04
N THR A 209 17.93 5.06 -9.40
CA THR A 209 16.93 5.15 -8.34
C THR A 209 15.56 4.67 -8.82
N PHE A 210 15.14 5.15 -10.01
CA PHE A 210 13.87 4.75 -10.61
C PHE A 210 13.80 3.25 -10.87
N TRP A 211 14.79 2.69 -11.58
CA TRP A 211 14.78 1.28 -11.96
C TRP A 211 14.99 0.35 -10.76
N ALA A 212 15.84 0.72 -9.81
CA ALA A 212 16.01 -0.03 -8.57
C ALA A 212 14.72 -0.08 -7.76
N GLY A 213 14.04 1.07 -7.61
CA GLY A 213 12.77 1.13 -6.89
C GLY A 213 11.67 0.32 -7.56
N LEU A 214 11.53 0.44 -8.87
CA LEU A 214 10.54 -0.31 -9.64
C LEU A 214 10.82 -1.82 -9.59
N ALA A 215 12.06 -2.25 -9.79
CA ALA A 215 12.45 -3.64 -9.74
C ALA A 215 12.23 -4.25 -8.36
N THR A 216 12.64 -3.57 -7.29
CA THR A 216 12.40 -3.99 -5.91
C THR A 216 10.91 -4.12 -5.63
N GLY A 217 10.14 -3.09 -5.96
CA GLY A 217 8.69 -3.09 -5.74
C GLY A 217 8.00 -4.24 -6.46
N ILE A 218 8.26 -4.44 -7.76
CA ILE A 218 7.67 -5.52 -8.56
C ILE A 218 8.08 -6.90 -8.00
N ALA A 219 9.34 -7.10 -7.65
CA ALA A 219 9.82 -8.37 -7.12
C ALA A 219 9.13 -8.72 -5.80
N VAL A 220 9.09 -7.79 -4.84
CA VAL A 220 8.45 -8.00 -3.54
C VAL A 220 6.94 -8.19 -3.69
N PHE A 221 6.29 -7.42 -4.56
CA PHE A 221 4.87 -7.58 -4.87
C PHE A 221 4.56 -8.97 -5.44
N ALA A 222 5.31 -9.42 -6.45
CA ALA A 222 5.10 -10.73 -7.06
C ALA A 222 5.31 -11.88 -6.07
N ILE A 223 6.38 -11.81 -5.28
CA ILE A 223 6.66 -12.79 -4.21
C ILE A 223 5.53 -12.75 -3.17
N GLY A 224 5.14 -11.58 -2.71
CA GLY A 224 4.12 -11.40 -1.69
C GLY A 224 2.75 -11.94 -2.11
N VAL A 225 2.31 -11.65 -3.33
CA VAL A 225 1.07 -12.18 -3.90
C VAL A 225 1.16 -13.70 -4.09
N GLY A 226 2.30 -14.20 -4.58
CA GLY A 226 2.54 -15.62 -4.77
C GLY A 226 2.50 -16.41 -3.46
N VAL A 227 3.20 -15.92 -2.43
CA VAL A 227 3.23 -16.54 -1.08
C VAL A 227 1.87 -16.42 -0.40
N GLY A 228 1.30 -15.21 -0.34
CA GLY A 228 -0.02 -14.98 0.26
C GLY A 228 -1.11 -15.82 -0.40
N GLY A 229 -1.06 -15.96 -1.74
CA GLY A 229 -2.00 -16.79 -2.47
C GLY A 229 -1.87 -18.30 -2.20
N ARG A 230 -0.65 -18.79 -1.96
CA ARG A 230 -0.44 -20.20 -1.57
C ARG A 230 -0.91 -20.48 -0.13
N LEU A 231 -0.66 -19.54 0.78
CA LEU A 231 -1.06 -19.67 2.18
C LEU A 231 -2.59 -19.57 2.37
N SER A 232 -3.31 -18.86 1.50
CA SER A 232 -4.76 -18.77 1.56
C SER A 232 -5.51 -20.02 1.12
N LEU A 233 -4.81 -21.04 0.58
CA LEU A 233 -5.38 -22.32 0.17
C LEU A 233 -5.37 -23.39 1.27
N ILE A 234 -4.79 -23.09 2.44
CA ILE A 234 -4.69 -23.96 3.61
C ILE A 234 -5.71 -23.51 4.66
#